data_953c142fc978b3ada773bbdfc2af6e92
#
_entry.id   953c142fc978b3ada773bbdfc2af6e92
#
_cell.length_a   1.000
_cell.length_b   1.000
_cell.length_c   1.000
_cell.angle_alpha   90.00
_cell.angle_beta   90.00
_cell.angle_gamma   90.00
#
_symmetry.space_group_name_H-M   'P 1'
#
loop_
_entity.id
_entity.type
_entity.pdbx_description
1 polymer ?
#
loop_
_entity_poly.entity_id
_entity_poly.type
_entity_poly.pdbx_seq_one_letter_code
_entity_poly.pdbx_strand_id
1 'polypeptide(L)'
;MYKDKVVIVTGGANGIGRCIADEFRSQGAVVHVIDKQEGEHFVGDISQKEVLEAFASEVLSKHDKVDVIINNALPLMKGIDECSYEDFQYALSVGVTAPFYLVKLLKNHLAEGASIINISSSRDRMSQPQTESYTAAKGGIAALTHALAVSLSGRARVNSISPGWIDTAYTVYDGPDAIQQPAGRVGNPMDIANMVLFLCSDKAGFITGENICIDGGMTKQMIYHGDGGWKLEK
;
A
#
# COMPACT_ATOMS: atom_id res chain seq x y z
N MET A 1 0.98 -4.12 -21.43
CA MET A 1 -0.03 -3.11 -21.02
C MET A 1 0.65 -1.85 -20.51
N TYR A 2 1.75 -1.95 -19.78
CA TYR A 2 2.43 -0.83 -19.13
C TYR A 2 3.72 -0.39 -19.81
N LYS A 3 3.93 -0.76 -21.09
CA LYS A 3 5.13 -0.37 -21.83
C LYS A 3 5.31 1.15 -21.80
N ASP A 4 6.52 1.57 -21.45
CA ASP A 4 6.96 2.97 -21.35
C ASP A 4 6.20 3.84 -20.32
N LYS A 5 5.33 3.23 -19.49
CA LYS A 5 4.67 3.92 -18.38
C LYS A 5 5.65 4.20 -17.25
N VAL A 6 5.60 5.40 -16.68
CA VAL A 6 6.41 5.80 -15.53
C VAL A 6 5.66 5.49 -14.24
N VAL A 7 6.25 4.62 -13.43
CA VAL A 7 5.66 4.09 -12.19
C VAL A 7 6.55 4.42 -11.01
N ILE A 8 5.97 4.94 -9.95
CA ILE A 8 6.65 5.18 -8.68
C ILE A 8 6.14 4.18 -7.64
N VAL A 9 7.06 3.56 -6.88
CA VAL A 9 6.72 2.65 -5.77
C VAL A 9 7.50 3.05 -4.53
N THR A 10 6.80 3.38 -3.44
CA THR A 10 7.43 3.58 -2.14
C THR A 10 7.49 2.26 -1.36
N GLY A 11 8.61 2.01 -0.66
CA GLY A 11 8.79 0.73 0.04
C GLY A 11 8.92 -0.46 -0.91
N GLY A 12 9.64 -0.27 -2.01
CA GLY A 12 9.73 -1.25 -3.11
C GLY A 12 10.94 -2.18 -3.06
N ALA A 13 11.76 -2.13 -2.01
CA ALA A 13 12.92 -3.01 -1.88
C ALA A 13 12.54 -4.46 -1.58
N ASN A 14 11.42 -4.69 -0.88
CA ASN A 14 11.00 -6.02 -0.44
C ASN A 14 9.48 -6.22 -0.51
N GLY A 15 9.05 -7.47 -0.25
CA GLY A 15 7.68 -7.86 -0.01
C GLY A 15 6.70 -7.46 -1.13
N ILE A 16 5.57 -6.90 -0.74
CA ILE A 16 4.50 -6.49 -1.65
C ILE A 16 5.00 -5.42 -2.64
N GLY A 17 5.72 -4.42 -2.14
CA GLY A 17 6.22 -3.32 -3.00
C GLY A 17 7.18 -3.81 -4.06
N ARG A 18 8.09 -4.74 -3.73
CA ARG A 18 9.00 -5.35 -4.70
C ARG A 18 8.24 -6.15 -5.75
N CYS A 19 7.30 -6.99 -5.32
CA CYS A 19 6.47 -7.76 -6.25
C CYS A 19 5.73 -6.85 -7.23
N ILE A 20 5.13 -5.76 -6.75
CA ILE A 20 4.45 -4.76 -7.60
C ILE A 20 5.45 -4.14 -8.59
N ALA A 21 6.62 -3.71 -8.11
CA ALA A 21 7.64 -3.09 -8.96
C ALA A 21 8.12 -4.03 -10.06
N ASP A 22 8.36 -5.31 -9.72
CA ASP A 22 8.83 -6.33 -10.66
C ASP A 22 7.74 -6.67 -11.69
N GLU A 23 6.47 -6.74 -11.30
CA GLU A 23 5.35 -6.95 -12.22
C GLU A 23 5.19 -5.80 -13.22
N PHE A 24 5.33 -4.55 -12.79
CA PHE A 24 5.32 -3.42 -13.72
C PHE A 24 6.52 -3.46 -14.68
N ARG A 25 7.72 -3.76 -14.18
CA ARG A 25 8.94 -3.92 -15.03
C ARG A 25 8.77 -5.03 -16.06
N SER A 26 8.21 -6.17 -15.66
CA SER A 26 7.97 -7.32 -16.57
C SER A 26 7.04 -6.95 -17.73
N GLN A 27 6.18 -5.94 -17.53
CA GLN A 27 5.27 -5.42 -18.56
C GLN A 27 5.80 -4.19 -19.31
N GLY A 28 7.10 -3.87 -19.12
CA GLY A 28 7.80 -2.83 -19.86
C GLY A 28 7.68 -1.42 -19.29
N ALA A 29 7.24 -1.28 -18.05
CA ALA A 29 7.21 0.02 -17.36
C ALA A 29 8.59 0.46 -16.90
N VAL A 30 8.80 1.77 -16.82
CA VAL A 30 9.94 2.39 -16.14
C VAL A 30 9.57 2.61 -14.68
N VAL A 31 10.20 1.86 -13.77
CA VAL A 31 9.81 1.84 -12.35
C VAL A 31 10.88 2.51 -11.50
N HIS A 32 10.49 3.57 -10.82
CA HIS A 32 11.27 4.28 -9.81
C HIS A 32 10.85 3.81 -8.42
N VAL A 33 11.81 3.29 -7.66
CA VAL A 33 11.59 2.84 -6.28
C VAL A 33 12.29 3.79 -5.32
N ILE A 34 11.63 4.12 -4.22
CA ILE A 34 12.23 4.73 -3.04
C ILE A 34 12.02 3.82 -1.84
N ASP A 35 13.11 3.51 -1.14
CA ASP A 35 13.09 2.71 0.08
C ASP A 35 14.21 3.19 1.02
N LYS A 36 14.05 2.97 2.32
CA LYS A 36 15.09 3.27 3.31
C LYS A 36 16.21 2.23 3.38
N GLN A 37 15.97 1.04 2.82
CA GLN A 37 16.97 -0.01 2.74
C GLN A 37 17.95 0.28 1.61
N GLU A 38 19.20 -0.17 1.78
CA GLU A 38 20.23 -0.08 0.75
C GLU A 38 19.86 -0.94 -0.47
N GLY A 39 20.16 -0.46 -1.68
CA GLY A 39 19.88 -1.17 -2.93
C GLY A 39 20.08 -0.29 -4.17
N GLU A 40 19.83 -0.86 -5.34
CA GLU A 40 19.88 -0.17 -6.63
C GLU A 40 18.61 0.64 -6.91
N HIS A 41 18.23 1.50 -5.97
CA HIS A 41 17.06 2.38 -6.03
C HIS A 41 17.37 3.66 -5.26
N PHE A 42 16.46 4.61 -5.25
CA PHE A 42 16.63 5.81 -4.43
C PHE A 42 16.54 5.43 -2.94
N VAL A 43 17.65 5.57 -2.22
CA VAL A 43 17.71 5.25 -0.78
C VAL A 43 17.32 6.49 0.02
N GLY A 44 16.28 6.37 0.84
CA GLY A 44 15.83 7.46 1.70
C GLY A 44 14.59 7.16 2.53
N ASP A 45 14.48 7.83 3.68
CA ASP A 45 13.32 7.72 4.56
C ASP A 45 12.24 8.73 4.13
N ILE A 46 11.12 8.22 3.67
CA ILE A 46 10.01 9.04 3.18
C ILE A 46 9.29 9.85 4.27
N SER A 47 9.61 9.63 5.55
CA SER A 47 9.14 10.50 6.64
C SER A 47 9.76 11.90 6.57
N GLN A 48 10.87 12.03 5.85
CA GLN A 48 11.62 13.28 5.69
C GLN A 48 11.15 14.00 4.42
N LYS A 49 10.72 15.24 4.60
CA LYS A 49 10.21 16.07 3.50
C LYS A 49 11.24 16.25 2.37
N GLU A 50 12.46 16.53 2.74
CA GLU A 50 13.58 16.81 1.83
C GLU A 50 13.92 15.59 0.96
N VAL A 51 13.77 14.40 1.52
CA VAL A 51 13.96 13.11 0.81
C VAL A 51 12.88 12.95 -0.27
N LEU A 52 11.62 13.24 0.04
CA LEU A 52 10.54 13.19 -0.94
C LEU A 52 10.72 14.22 -2.05
N GLU A 53 11.16 15.43 -1.71
CA GLU A 53 11.45 16.50 -2.69
C GLU A 53 12.60 16.10 -3.62
N ALA A 54 13.70 15.55 -3.08
CA ALA A 54 14.83 15.08 -3.85
C ALA A 54 14.44 13.94 -4.79
N PHE A 55 13.68 12.95 -4.27
CA PHE A 55 13.19 11.84 -5.09
C PHE A 55 12.26 12.30 -6.22
N ALA A 56 11.29 13.15 -5.91
CA ALA A 56 10.38 13.67 -6.93
C ALA A 56 11.16 14.47 -8.01
N SER A 57 12.13 15.28 -7.60
CA SER A 57 13.01 16.03 -8.52
C SER A 57 13.83 15.08 -9.40
N GLU A 58 14.39 13.99 -8.85
CA GLU A 58 15.12 13.01 -9.63
C GLU A 58 14.24 12.35 -10.69
N VAL A 59 13.03 11.93 -10.32
CA VAL A 59 12.08 11.34 -11.28
C VAL A 59 11.73 12.33 -12.38
N LEU A 60 11.39 13.57 -12.02
CA LEU A 60 10.99 14.61 -12.97
C LEU A 60 12.16 15.13 -13.83
N SER A 61 13.41 14.92 -13.41
CA SER A 61 14.58 15.21 -14.27
C SER A 61 14.71 14.24 -15.45
N LYS A 62 14.08 13.07 -15.35
CA LYS A 62 14.12 11.98 -16.33
C LYS A 62 12.82 11.84 -17.13
N HIS A 63 11.70 12.32 -16.57
CA HIS A 63 10.36 12.13 -17.13
C HIS A 63 9.47 13.34 -16.91
N ASP A 64 8.78 13.79 -17.95
CA ASP A 64 7.83 14.91 -17.86
C ASP A 64 6.53 14.53 -17.14
N LYS A 65 6.17 13.25 -17.17
CA LYS A 65 4.91 12.71 -16.64
C LYS A 65 5.11 11.43 -15.83
N VAL A 66 4.21 11.24 -14.87
CA VAL A 66 4.10 10.03 -14.03
C VAL A 66 2.72 9.41 -14.27
N ASP A 67 2.69 8.14 -14.63
CA ASP A 67 1.45 7.41 -14.92
C ASP A 67 0.86 6.72 -13.69
N VAL A 68 1.73 6.21 -12.81
CA VAL A 68 1.28 5.44 -11.63
C VAL A 68 2.10 5.81 -10.40
N ILE A 69 1.41 5.99 -9.27
CA ILE A 69 2.03 6.15 -7.96
C ILE A 69 1.51 5.05 -7.02
N ILE A 70 2.41 4.26 -6.46
CA ILE A 70 2.08 3.21 -5.48
C ILE A 70 2.67 3.61 -4.12
N ASN A 71 1.81 4.04 -3.21
CA ASN A 71 2.16 4.34 -1.83
C ASN A 71 2.06 3.04 -1.01
N ASN A 72 3.19 2.32 -0.89
CA ASN A 72 3.25 1.00 -0.26
C ASN A 72 4.12 0.98 1.01
N ALA A 73 4.99 1.95 1.22
CA ALA A 73 5.90 1.94 2.38
C ALA A 73 5.17 1.64 3.70
N LEU A 74 5.76 0.75 4.48
CA LEU A 74 5.17 0.23 5.72
C LEU A 74 5.38 1.21 6.87
N PRO A 75 4.32 1.73 7.53
CA PRO A 75 4.45 2.54 8.73
C PRO A 75 4.87 1.68 9.94
N LEU A 76 5.41 2.35 10.95
CA LEU A 76 5.77 1.72 12.23
C LEU A 76 4.52 1.13 12.90
N MET A 77 4.66 -0.05 13.50
CA MET A 77 3.61 -0.71 14.28
C MET A 77 4.06 -0.85 15.73
N LYS A 78 3.53 0.01 16.58
CA LYS A 78 3.68 -0.04 18.04
C LYS A 78 2.34 0.28 18.70
N GLY A 79 2.11 -0.32 19.86
CA GLY A 79 0.88 -0.17 20.63
C GLY A 79 1.00 0.77 21.81
N ILE A 80 -0.12 0.92 22.54
CA ILE A 80 -0.27 1.91 23.61
C ILE A 80 0.73 1.75 24.75
N ASP A 81 1.26 0.54 24.95
CA ASP A 81 2.22 0.29 26.05
C ASP A 81 3.64 0.76 25.72
N GLU A 82 4.04 0.77 24.43
CA GLU A 82 5.42 1.04 24.02
C GLU A 82 5.57 2.18 23.01
N CYS A 83 4.47 2.67 22.44
CA CYS A 83 4.50 3.69 21.41
C CYS A 83 4.73 5.07 22.01
N SER A 84 5.90 5.66 21.78
CA SER A 84 6.14 7.05 22.14
C SER A 84 5.34 8.01 21.24
N TYR A 85 5.28 9.27 21.64
CA TYR A 85 4.68 10.32 20.82
C TYR A 85 5.41 10.44 19.46
N GLU A 86 6.73 10.35 19.46
CA GLU A 86 7.58 10.42 18.27
C GLU A 86 7.39 9.20 17.38
N ASP A 87 7.27 8.00 17.95
CA ASP A 87 6.94 6.77 17.21
C ASP A 87 5.60 6.90 16.49
N PHE A 88 4.59 7.44 17.18
CA PHE A 88 3.26 7.63 16.62
C PHE A 88 3.28 8.66 15.48
N GLN A 89 3.97 9.78 15.69
CA GLN A 89 4.16 10.78 14.62
C GLN A 89 4.90 10.21 13.42
N TYR A 90 5.96 9.42 13.66
CA TYR A 90 6.70 8.75 12.58
C TYR A 90 5.79 7.81 11.77
N ALA A 91 4.97 7.00 12.45
CA ALA A 91 4.01 6.12 11.78
C ALA A 91 3.04 6.89 10.87
N LEU A 92 2.50 8.02 11.35
CA LEU A 92 1.62 8.89 10.55
C LEU A 92 2.40 9.59 9.42
N SER A 93 3.64 9.98 9.67
CA SER A 93 4.49 10.61 8.65
C SER A 93 4.71 9.67 7.47
N VAL A 94 5.08 8.40 7.73
CA VAL A 94 5.27 7.38 6.70
C VAL A 94 3.95 6.96 6.04
N GLY A 95 2.91 6.70 6.84
CA GLY A 95 1.67 6.08 6.36
C GLY A 95 0.65 7.04 5.76
N VAL A 96 0.72 8.34 6.07
CA VAL A 96 -0.30 9.32 5.63
C VAL A 96 0.35 10.56 5.02
N THR A 97 1.28 11.20 5.75
CA THR A 97 1.84 12.49 5.31
C THR A 97 2.68 12.34 4.05
N ALA A 98 3.55 11.33 3.99
CA ALA A 98 4.39 11.07 2.83
C ALA A 98 3.58 10.75 1.55
N PRO A 99 2.58 9.85 1.57
CA PRO A 99 1.67 9.66 0.44
C PRO A 99 1.01 10.95 -0.04
N PHE A 100 0.46 11.73 0.88
CA PHE A 100 -0.13 13.03 0.55
C PHE A 100 0.89 13.95 -0.10
N TYR A 101 2.07 14.07 0.49
CA TYR A 101 3.08 15.03 0.03
C TYR A 101 3.69 14.63 -1.31
N LEU A 102 3.95 13.36 -1.53
CA LEU A 102 4.43 12.85 -2.82
C LEU A 102 3.42 13.14 -3.95
N VAL A 103 2.14 12.89 -3.71
CA VAL A 103 1.07 13.24 -4.66
C VAL A 103 1.02 14.75 -4.89
N LYS A 104 1.16 15.58 -3.85
CA LYS A 104 1.20 17.04 -3.96
C LYS A 104 2.37 17.53 -4.83
N LEU A 105 3.56 16.94 -4.70
CA LEU A 105 4.73 17.27 -5.50
C LEU A 105 4.51 16.93 -6.98
N LEU A 106 3.88 15.79 -7.26
CA LEU A 106 3.73 15.24 -8.60
C LEU A 106 2.42 15.63 -9.30
N LYS A 107 1.45 16.27 -8.63
CA LYS A 107 0.09 16.51 -9.14
C LYS A 107 0.03 17.21 -10.50
N ASN A 108 0.97 18.08 -10.81
CA ASN A 108 1.02 18.79 -12.08
C ASN A 108 1.75 18.02 -13.19
N HIS A 109 2.36 16.91 -12.83
CA HIS A 109 3.10 15.99 -13.70
C HIS A 109 2.40 14.63 -13.85
N LEU A 110 1.18 14.48 -13.38
CA LEU A 110 0.40 13.28 -13.63
C LEU A 110 0.04 13.18 -15.11
N ALA A 111 0.21 12.00 -15.69
CA ALA A 111 -0.26 11.71 -17.03
C ALA A 111 -1.79 11.72 -17.08
N GLU A 112 -2.37 11.88 -18.26
CA GLU A 112 -3.81 11.72 -18.46
C GLU A 112 -4.23 10.29 -18.08
N GLY A 113 -5.26 10.16 -17.24
CA GLY A 113 -5.72 8.88 -16.73
C GLY A 113 -4.80 8.21 -15.72
N ALA A 114 -3.88 8.96 -15.12
CA ALA A 114 -2.97 8.43 -14.09
C ALA A 114 -3.71 7.69 -12.97
N SER A 115 -3.03 6.74 -12.33
CA SER A 115 -3.59 5.96 -11.23
C SER A 115 -2.70 6.05 -9.98
N ILE A 116 -3.33 6.30 -8.84
CA ILE A 116 -2.67 6.33 -7.54
C ILE A 116 -3.25 5.20 -6.69
N ILE A 117 -2.40 4.31 -6.20
CA ILE A 117 -2.80 3.20 -5.35
C ILE A 117 -2.13 3.33 -3.99
N ASN A 118 -2.94 3.35 -2.97
CA ASN A 118 -2.50 3.38 -1.58
C ASN A 118 -2.62 1.97 -0.97
N ILE A 119 -1.54 1.41 -0.44
CA ILE A 119 -1.60 0.13 0.24
C ILE A 119 -1.95 0.38 1.72
N SER A 120 -3.22 0.15 2.04
CA SER A 120 -3.74 0.19 3.40
C SER A 120 -3.53 -1.16 4.12
N SER A 121 -4.51 -1.65 4.83
CA SER A 121 -4.55 -2.94 5.52
C SER A 121 -5.98 -3.25 5.95
N SER A 122 -6.32 -4.51 6.17
CA SER A 122 -7.54 -4.89 6.90
C SER A 122 -7.64 -4.21 8.27
N ARG A 123 -6.51 -3.74 8.82
CA ARG A 123 -6.43 -2.97 10.07
C ARG A 123 -6.92 -1.52 9.96
N ASP A 124 -7.38 -1.09 8.80
CA ASP A 124 -8.13 0.18 8.66
C ASP A 124 -9.54 0.12 9.29
N ARG A 125 -10.04 -1.10 9.55
CA ARG A 125 -11.38 -1.41 10.09
C ARG A 125 -11.42 -2.49 11.15
N MET A 126 -10.31 -3.16 11.40
CA MET A 126 -10.13 -4.20 12.43
C MET A 126 -8.81 -3.95 13.15
N SER A 127 -8.67 -4.44 14.37
CA SER A 127 -7.45 -4.27 15.14
C SER A 127 -7.10 -5.51 15.95
N GLN A 128 -5.84 -5.65 16.26
CA GLN A 128 -5.33 -6.48 17.34
C GLN A 128 -4.78 -5.55 18.42
N PRO A 129 -4.64 -5.99 19.67
CA PRO A 129 -3.97 -5.23 20.71
C PRO A 129 -2.58 -4.79 20.25
N GLN A 130 -2.12 -3.64 20.74
CA GLN A 130 -0.77 -3.13 20.51
C GLN A 130 -0.44 -2.78 19.04
N THR A 131 -1.44 -2.27 18.30
CA THR A 131 -1.26 -1.89 16.88
C THR A 131 -1.72 -0.47 16.54
N GLU A 132 -1.87 0.39 17.56
CA GLU A 132 -2.54 1.69 17.45
C GLU A 132 -1.88 2.60 16.41
N SER A 133 -0.54 2.72 16.40
CA SER A 133 0.17 3.57 15.45
C SER A 133 -0.04 3.11 13.99
N TYR A 134 0.01 1.82 13.76
CA TYR A 134 -0.21 1.22 12.45
C TYR A 134 -1.67 1.35 12.00
N THR A 135 -2.62 1.01 12.89
CA THR A 135 -4.06 1.11 12.65
C THR A 135 -4.46 2.54 12.31
N ALA A 136 -3.95 3.53 13.08
CA ALA A 136 -4.21 4.95 12.79
C ALA A 136 -3.67 5.36 11.41
N ALA A 137 -2.44 4.95 11.05
CA ALA A 137 -1.87 5.23 9.75
C ALA A 137 -2.66 4.58 8.61
N LYS A 138 -3.09 3.31 8.77
CA LYS A 138 -3.82 2.57 7.72
C LYS A 138 -5.27 3.04 7.60
N GLY A 139 -5.92 3.46 8.68
CA GLY A 139 -7.20 4.16 8.63
C GLY A 139 -7.07 5.54 7.97
N GLY A 140 -6.01 6.27 8.32
CA GLY A 140 -5.72 7.58 7.72
C GLY A 140 -5.50 7.55 6.22
N ILE A 141 -4.72 6.58 5.70
CA ILE A 141 -4.49 6.46 4.25
C ILE A 141 -5.76 6.01 3.51
N ALA A 142 -6.60 5.17 4.11
CA ALA A 142 -7.89 4.79 3.54
C ALA A 142 -8.80 6.02 3.39
N ALA A 143 -8.87 6.87 4.41
CA ALA A 143 -9.61 8.13 4.36
C ALA A 143 -9.01 9.14 3.36
N LEU A 144 -7.67 9.27 3.32
CA LEU A 144 -6.97 10.13 2.37
C LEU A 144 -7.25 9.74 0.92
N THR A 145 -7.49 8.46 0.65
CA THR A 145 -7.76 7.92 -0.69
C THR A 145 -8.96 8.60 -1.34
N HIS A 146 -10.12 8.63 -0.69
CA HIS A 146 -11.30 9.25 -1.26
C HIS A 146 -11.17 10.79 -1.33
N ALA A 147 -10.48 11.42 -0.39
CA ALA A 147 -10.22 12.85 -0.43
C ALA A 147 -9.35 13.24 -1.64
N LEU A 148 -8.31 12.46 -1.92
CA LEU A 148 -7.47 12.66 -3.12
C LEU A 148 -8.23 12.35 -4.40
N ALA A 149 -9.08 11.32 -4.43
CA ALA A 149 -9.90 10.98 -5.60
C ALA A 149 -10.81 12.16 -6.02
N VAL A 150 -11.43 12.81 -5.03
CA VAL A 150 -12.26 14.00 -5.29
C VAL A 150 -11.42 15.19 -5.74
N SER A 151 -10.28 15.43 -5.08
CA SER A 151 -9.41 16.57 -5.39
C SER A 151 -8.70 16.46 -6.75
N LEU A 152 -8.48 15.23 -7.23
CA LEU A 152 -7.84 14.92 -8.50
C LEU A 152 -8.84 14.51 -9.60
N SER A 153 -10.13 14.81 -9.40
CA SER A 153 -11.19 14.50 -10.37
C SER A 153 -10.83 14.98 -11.79
N GLY A 154 -11.00 14.09 -12.76
CA GLY A 154 -10.63 14.33 -14.17
C GLY A 154 -9.14 14.28 -14.48
N ARG A 155 -8.28 14.08 -13.49
CA ARG A 155 -6.80 14.02 -13.64
C ARG A 155 -6.23 12.63 -13.35
N ALA A 156 -6.65 12.02 -12.24
CA ALA A 156 -6.19 10.71 -11.82
C ALA A 156 -7.29 9.98 -11.05
N ARG A 157 -7.25 8.65 -11.11
CA ARG A 157 -8.02 7.80 -10.20
C ARG A 157 -7.17 7.49 -8.97
N VAL A 158 -7.80 7.48 -7.80
CA VAL A 158 -7.12 7.18 -6.54
C VAL A 158 -7.91 6.11 -5.82
N ASN A 159 -7.28 4.96 -5.57
CA ASN A 159 -7.89 3.86 -4.83
C ASN A 159 -6.93 3.33 -3.78
N SER A 160 -7.45 2.58 -2.82
CA SER A 160 -6.65 1.84 -1.85
C SER A 160 -6.96 0.35 -1.90
N ILE A 161 -5.96 -0.43 -1.51
CA ILE A 161 -6.09 -1.86 -1.28
C ILE A 161 -5.81 -2.11 0.19
N SER A 162 -6.66 -2.91 0.83
CA SER A 162 -6.51 -3.36 2.21
C SER A 162 -6.17 -4.85 2.23
N PRO A 163 -4.86 -5.21 2.24
CA PRO A 163 -4.43 -6.59 2.38
C PRO A 163 -4.84 -7.18 3.74
N GLY A 164 -5.14 -8.47 3.74
CA GLY A 164 -5.18 -9.29 4.94
C GLY A 164 -3.79 -9.80 5.34
N TRP A 165 -3.70 -11.06 5.78
CA TRP A 165 -2.41 -11.70 6.02
C TRP A 165 -1.77 -12.10 4.69
N ILE A 166 -0.70 -11.40 4.35
CA ILE A 166 0.13 -11.65 3.16
C ILE A 166 1.51 -12.09 3.63
N ASP A 167 1.85 -13.34 3.35
CA ASP A 167 3.20 -13.83 3.59
C ASP A 167 4.13 -13.47 2.42
N THR A 168 5.19 -12.76 2.74
CA THR A 168 6.20 -12.30 1.77
C THR A 168 7.38 -13.24 1.61
N ALA A 169 7.46 -14.27 2.47
CA ALA A 169 8.51 -15.28 2.43
C ALA A 169 8.12 -16.54 1.62
N TYR A 170 6.86 -16.59 1.16
CA TYR A 170 6.30 -17.76 0.47
C TYR A 170 6.41 -19.06 1.29
N THR A 171 6.17 -18.95 2.60
CA THR A 171 6.18 -20.07 3.53
C THR A 171 5.07 -21.05 3.19
N VAL A 172 5.37 -22.32 3.29
CA VAL A 172 4.35 -23.38 3.21
C VAL A 172 3.74 -23.55 4.61
N TYR A 173 2.48 -23.20 4.75
CA TYR A 173 1.72 -23.35 5.99
C TYR A 173 0.93 -24.64 6.00
N ASP A 174 0.74 -25.20 7.19
CA ASP A 174 -0.12 -26.35 7.44
C ASP A 174 -1.09 -26.06 8.59
N GLY A 175 -2.00 -27.02 8.85
CA GLY A 175 -2.96 -26.92 9.94
C GLY A 175 -3.84 -25.67 9.87
N PRO A 176 -4.21 -25.09 11.03
CA PRO A 176 -5.12 -23.94 11.12
C PRO A 176 -4.62 -22.70 10.36
N ASP A 177 -3.31 -22.45 10.38
CA ASP A 177 -2.72 -21.29 9.70
C ASP A 177 -2.92 -21.34 8.18
N ALA A 178 -2.89 -22.57 7.60
CA ALA A 178 -3.11 -22.74 6.17
C ALA A 178 -4.55 -22.44 5.73
N ILE A 179 -5.55 -22.68 6.60
CA ILE A 179 -6.97 -22.68 6.21
C ILE A 179 -7.84 -21.66 6.96
N GLN A 180 -7.25 -20.81 7.79
CA GLN A 180 -8.04 -19.87 8.61
C GLN A 180 -8.79 -18.81 7.80
N GLN A 181 -8.30 -18.44 6.60
CA GLN A 181 -9.03 -17.55 5.70
C GLN A 181 -10.04 -18.35 4.87
N PRO A 182 -11.25 -17.83 4.60
CA PRO A 182 -12.24 -18.47 3.73
C PRO A 182 -11.71 -18.89 2.35
N ALA A 183 -10.69 -18.20 1.83
CA ALA A 183 -10.00 -18.58 0.59
C ALA A 183 -9.17 -19.88 0.71
N GLY A 184 -9.02 -20.46 1.91
CA GLY A 184 -8.32 -21.71 2.16
C GLY A 184 -6.80 -21.65 2.03
N ARG A 185 -6.22 -20.46 2.11
CA ARG A 185 -4.77 -20.26 2.09
C ARG A 185 -4.37 -18.89 2.64
N VAL A 186 -3.13 -18.76 3.05
CA VAL A 186 -2.49 -17.47 3.29
C VAL A 186 -2.27 -16.74 1.96
N GLY A 187 -2.44 -15.42 1.94
CA GLY A 187 -2.17 -14.59 0.77
C GLY A 187 -0.67 -14.45 0.50
N ASN A 188 -0.31 -14.08 -0.71
CA ASN A 188 1.05 -13.78 -1.11
C ASN A 188 1.12 -12.41 -1.83
N PRO A 189 2.32 -11.84 -2.07
CA PRO A 189 2.46 -10.54 -2.72
C PRO A 189 1.80 -10.42 -4.08
N MET A 190 1.71 -11.52 -4.85
CA MET A 190 1.08 -11.53 -6.17
C MET A 190 -0.43 -11.29 -6.08
N ASP A 191 -1.10 -11.71 -5.00
CA ASP A 191 -2.53 -11.44 -4.79
C ASP A 191 -2.81 -9.92 -4.76
N ILE A 192 -1.88 -9.16 -4.19
CA ILE A 192 -1.97 -7.70 -4.13
C ILE A 192 -1.53 -7.07 -5.45
N ALA A 193 -0.42 -7.54 -6.04
CA ALA A 193 0.10 -7.02 -7.30
C ALA A 193 -0.93 -7.16 -8.44
N ASN A 194 -1.65 -8.27 -8.51
CA ASN A 194 -2.71 -8.48 -9.51
C ASN A 194 -3.83 -7.42 -9.40
N MET A 195 -4.25 -7.08 -8.17
CA MET A 195 -5.27 -6.04 -7.97
C MET A 195 -4.71 -4.65 -8.30
N VAL A 196 -3.46 -4.37 -7.94
CA VAL A 196 -2.78 -3.12 -8.32
C VAL A 196 -2.75 -2.96 -9.84
N LEU A 197 -2.31 -3.98 -10.57
CA LEU A 197 -2.29 -3.97 -12.02
C LEU A 197 -3.70 -3.76 -12.60
N PHE A 198 -4.70 -4.45 -12.08
CA PHE A 198 -6.08 -4.24 -12.52
C PHE A 198 -6.54 -2.79 -12.31
N LEU A 199 -6.36 -2.24 -11.11
CA LEU A 199 -6.79 -0.89 -10.77
C LEU A 199 -6.03 0.19 -11.56
N CYS A 200 -4.79 -0.07 -11.96
CA CYS A 200 -4.01 0.84 -12.81
C CYS A 200 -4.36 0.74 -14.30
N SER A 201 -5.14 -0.25 -14.70
CA SER A 201 -5.54 -0.45 -16.10
C SER A 201 -6.77 0.36 -16.51
N ASP A 202 -7.00 0.49 -17.81
CA ASP A 202 -8.21 1.12 -18.39
C ASP A 202 -9.49 0.35 -18.03
N LYS A 203 -9.38 -0.94 -17.69
CA LYS A 203 -10.52 -1.75 -17.25
C LYS A 203 -11.14 -1.27 -15.94
N ALA A 204 -10.37 -0.56 -15.12
CA ALA A 204 -10.82 0.04 -13.87
C ALA A 204 -11.16 1.55 -14.02
N GLY A 205 -11.42 2.02 -15.23
CA GLY A 205 -11.63 3.44 -15.55
C GLY A 205 -12.76 4.13 -14.78
N PHE A 206 -13.71 3.37 -14.23
CA PHE A 206 -14.83 3.90 -13.42
C PHE A 206 -14.70 3.58 -11.92
N ILE A 207 -13.52 3.14 -11.47
CA ILE A 207 -13.22 2.84 -10.04
C ILE A 207 -12.28 3.92 -9.52
N THR A 208 -12.77 4.75 -8.60
CA THR A 208 -11.99 5.78 -7.90
C THR A 208 -12.59 6.07 -6.54
N GLY A 209 -11.75 6.37 -5.55
CA GLY A 209 -12.15 6.64 -4.17
C GLY A 209 -12.41 5.39 -3.33
N GLU A 210 -12.24 4.20 -3.89
CA GLU A 210 -12.57 2.93 -3.24
C GLU A 210 -11.40 2.38 -2.41
N ASN A 211 -11.77 1.62 -1.36
CA ASN A 211 -10.86 0.83 -0.55
C ASN A 211 -11.22 -0.65 -0.64
N ILE A 212 -10.44 -1.41 -1.38
CA ILE A 212 -10.74 -2.80 -1.77
C ILE A 212 -9.97 -3.77 -0.85
N CYS A 213 -10.72 -4.61 -0.12
CA CYS A 213 -10.13 -5.68 0.69
C CYS A 213 -9.65 -6.83 -0.19
N ILE A 214 -8.38 -7.23 0.01
CA ILE A 214 -7.78 -8.44 -0.55
C ILE A 214 -7.20 -9.25 0.60
N ASP A 215 -8.05 -10.01 1.26
CA ASP A 215 -7.77 -10.62 2.56
C ASP A 215 -8.21 -12.10 2.67
N GLY A 216 -8.54 -12.71 1.54
CA GLY A 216 -9.04 -14.09 1.51
C GLY A 216 -10.39 -14.27 2.20
N GLY A 217 -11.13 -13.18 2.46
CA GLY A 217 -12.42 -13.21 3.14
C GLY A 217 -12.34 -13.09 4.68
N MET A 218 -11.14 -12.90 5.23
CA MET A 218 -10.93 -12.83 6.69
C MET A 218 -11.83 -11.79 7.37
N THR A 219 -11.96 -10.59 6.83
CA THR A 219 -12.80 -9.52 7.41
C THR A 219 -14.31 -9.76 7.25
N LYS A 220 -14.73 -10.80 6.55
CA LYS A 220 -16.14 -11.17 6.33
C LYS A 220 -16.58 -12.33 7.20
N GLN A 221 -15.63 -13.06 7.78
CA GLN A 221 -15.93 -14.22 8.61
C GLN A 221 -16.39 -13.77 10.01
N MET A 222 -17.57 -14.24 10.42
CA MET A 222 -18.07 -14.08 11.77
C MET A 222 -17.80 -15.39 12.55
N ILE A 223 -17.16 -15.26 13.71
CA ILE A 223 -16.81 -16.40 14.57
C ILE A 223 -17.32 -16.11 15.98
N TYR A 224 -18.02 -17.09 16.57
CA TYR A 224 -18.42 -17.06 17.96
C TYR A 224 -17.59 -18.03 18.80
N HIS A 225 -17.60 -17.83 20.13
CA HIS A 225 -16.95 -18.76 21.05
C HIS A 225 -17.45 -20.20 20.84
N GLY A 226 -16.52 -21.11 20.54
CA GLY A 226 -16.78 -22.51 20.24
C GLY A 226 -16.84 -22.87 18.75
N ASP A 227 -17.04 -21.90 17.86
CA ASP A 227 -17.09 -22.13 16.41
C ASP A 227 -15.71 -22.55 15.89
N GLY A 228 -15.66 -23.59 15.05
CA GLY A 228 -14.42 -24.06 14.43
C GLY A 228 -13.29 -24.37 15.43
N GLY A 229 -13.65 -24.61 16.71
CA GLY A 229 -12.68 -24.83 17.80
C GLY A 229 -12.10 -23.55 18.42
N TRP A 230 -12.52 -22.34 17.96
CA TRP A 230 -12.09 -21.10 18.59
C TRP A 230 -12.66 -20.96 20.01
N LYS A 231 -11.79 -20.59 20.94
CA LYS A 231 -12.17 -20.36 22.34
C LYS A 231 -11.61 -19.02 22.79
N LEU A 232 -12.47 -18.22 23.44
CA LEU A 232 -12.02 -17.05 24.17
C LEU A 232 -11.46 -17.52 25.51
N GLU A 233 -10.14 -17.41 25.65
CA GLU A 233 -9.46 -17.63 26.93
C GLU A 233 -9.38 -16.29 27.68
N LYS A 234 -9.67 -16.33 29.02
CA LYS A 234 -9.62 -15.12 29.86
C LYS A 234 -8.27 -15.02 30.53
#